data_1a2427f1d17887403a2fc9572842d298
#
_entry.id   1a2427f1d17887403a2fc9572842d298
#
_cell.length_a   1.000
_cell.length_b   1.000
_cell.length_c   1.000
_cell.angle_alpha   90.00
_cell.angle_beta   90.00
_cell.angle_gamma   90.00
#
_symmetry.space_group_name_H-M   'P 1'
#
loop_
_entity.id
_entity.type
_entity.pdbx_description
1 polymer ?
#
loop_
_entity_poly.entity_id
_entity_poly.type
_entity_poly.pdbx_seq_one_letter_code
_entity_poly.pdbx_strand_id
1 'polypeptide(L)'
;MSLSIIVAKVSNNAIGKDNALLWHLSDDLKRFKKLTMGHPIIMGRKTFESLPGVLPGRVHYVLTGNKDYKAPEGVLLFHDVKSLMESLPEGENFVIGGEHMYKALLPYAGALYITEVEKPFDGDAFFPEIRPEDWVVTEETEGEGNIPHRFITYHRK
;
A
#
# COMPACT_ATOMS: atom_id res chain seq x y z
N MET A 1 -8.15 6.27 -15.16
CA MET A 1 -7.96 5.64 -13.84
C MET A 1 -6.76 6.26 -13.14
N SER A 2 -6.81 6.39 -11.83
CA SER A 2 -5.71 6.89 -11.01
C SER A 2 -5.17 5.76 -10.15
N LEU A 3 -3.86 5.69 -10.02
CA LEU A 3 -3.21 4.72 -9.14
C LEU A 3 -2.46 5.46 -8.04
N SER A 4 -2.74 5.10 -6.81
CA SER A 4 -2.10 5.66 -5.62
C SER A 4 -1.50 4.55 -4.79
N ILE A 5 -0.45 4.86 -4.05
CA ILE A 5 0.17 3.92 -3.13
C ILE A 5 -0.07 4.41 -1.70
N ILE A 6 -0.45 3.50 -0.82
CA ILE A 6 -0.58 3.79 0.61
C ILE A 6 0.32 2.83 1.39
N VAL A 7 1.19 3.37 2.24
CA VAL A 7 2.18 2.57 2.95
C VAL A 7 2.65 3.27 4.23
N ALA A 8 2.96 2.48 5.25
CA ALA A 8 3.65 2.96 6.45
C ALA A 8 5.09 2.43 6.41
N LYS A 9 6.06 3.31 6.58
CA LYS A 9 7.48 2.96 6.55
C LYS A 9 8.26 3.71 7.62
N VAL A 10 9.42 3.20 7.96
CA VAL A 10 10.35 3.90 8.87
C VAL A 10 11.43 4.61 8.06
N SER A 11 12.27 5.38 8.74
CA SER A 11 13.27 6.26 8.11
C SER A 11 14.24 5.55 7.18
N ASN A 12 14.53 4.26 7.39
CA ASN A 12 15.37 3.46 6.49
C ASN A 12 14.56 2.75 5.40
N ASN A 13 13.32 3.16 5.17
CA ASN A 13 12.38 2.59 4.20
C ASN A 13 11.88 1.18 4.53
N ALA A 14 12.15 0.65 5.71
CA ALA A 14 11.62 -0.66 6.10
C ALA A 14 10.11 -0.59 6.28
N ILE A 15 9.40 -1.59 5.76
CA ILE A 15 7.93 -1.67 5.80
C ILE A 15 7.43 -2.93 6.48
N GLY A 16 8.30 -3.92 6.71
CA GLY A 16 7.89 -5.15 7.36
C GLY A 16 9.06 -6.04 7.69
N LYS A 17 8.78 -7.09 8.45
CA LYS A 17 9.72 -8.15 8.79
C LYS A 17 8.94 -9.44 8.93
N ASP A 18 9.42 -10.53 8.30
CA ASP A 18 8.78 -11.84 8.32
C ASP A 18 7.29 -11.78 7.90
N ASN A 19 7.01 -10.97 6.88
CA ASN A 19 5.66 -10.74 6.33
C ASN A 19 4.66 -10.12 7.31
N ALA A 20 5.15 -9.45 8.35
CA ALA A 20 4.31 -8.76 9.33
C ALA A 20 4.66 -7.28 9.41
N LEU A 21 3.71 -6.48 9.85
CA LEU A 21 3.96 -5.07 10.13
C LEU A 21 4.86 -4.94 11.36
N LEU A 22 5.76 -3.95 11.32
CA LEU A 22 6.71 -3.70 12.41
C LEU A 22 6.07 -2.99 13.61
N TRP A 23 4.86 -2.43 13.45
CA TRP A 23 4.21 -1.61 14.46
C TRP A 23 2.70 -1.57 14.24
N HIS A 24 1.98 -1.08 15.27
CA HIS A 24 0.56 -0.79 15.16
C HIS A 24 0.30 0.67 15.52
N LEU A 25 -0.36 1.40 14.63
CA LEU A 25 -0.74 2.79 14.81
C LEU A 25 -2.24 2.91 14.55
N SER A 26 -3.01 3.23 15.59
CA SER A 26 -4.48 3.26 15.46
C SER A 26 -4.97 4.38 14.54
N ASP A 27 -4.33 5.55 14.56
CA ASP A 27 -4.69 6.64 13.65
C ASP A 27 -4.32 6.32 12.20
N ASP A 28 -3.24 5.56 11.98
CA ASP A 28 -2.85 5.09 10.66
C ASP A 28 -3.88 4.12 10.10
N LEU A 29 -4.37 3.19 10.92
CA LEU A 29 -5.41 2.25 10.50
C LEU A 29 -6.71 2.99 10.17
N LYS A 30 -7.07 4.01 10.92
CA LYS A 30 -8.25 4.83 10.63
C LYS A 30 -8.09 5.60 9.32
N ARG A 31 -6.90 6.15 9.07
CA ARG A 31 -6.59 6.87 7.84
C ARG A 31 -6.65 5.93 6.64
N PHE A 32 -6.09 4.72 6.79
CA PHE A 32 -6.13 3.69 5.75
C PHE A 32 -7.57 3.37 5.36
N LYS A 33 -8.42 3.12 6.35
CA LYS A 33 -9.83 2.83 6.12
C LYS A 33 -10.54 3.99 5.42
N LYS A 34 -10.30 5.21 5.89
CA LYS A 34 -10.94 6.40 5.32
C LYS A 34 -10.54 6.63 3.86
N LEU A 35 -9.25 6.48 3.55
CA LEU A 35 -8.75 6.69 2.19
C LEU A 35 -9.21 5.61 1.23
N THR A 36 -9.21 4.35 1.65
CA THR A 36 -9.48 3.23 0.76
C THR A 36 -10.96 2.85 0.63
N MET A 37 -11.81 3.28 1.57
CA MET A 37 -13.21 2.91 1.56
C MET A 37 -13.90 3.31 0.25
N GLY A 38 -14.56 2.35 -0.38
CA GLY A 38 -15.25 2.57 -1.65
C GLY A 38 -14.34 2.48 -2.87
N HIS A 39 -13.05 2.20 -2.69
CA HIS A 39 -12.08 2.10 -3.78
C HIS A 39 -11.48 0.70 -3.88
N PRO A 40 -11.05 0.28 -5.07
CA PRO A 40 -10.30 -0.97 -5.20
C PRO A 40 -8.97 -0.90 -4.45
N ILE A 41 -8.62 -2.01 -3.81
CA ILE A 41 -7.32 -2.18 -3.16
C ILE A 41 -6.54 -3.30 -3.85
N ILE A 42 -5.28 -3.03 -4.15
CA ILE A 42 -4.41 -3.90 -4.95
C ILE A 42 -3.29 -4.41 -4.08
N MET A 43 -3.04 -5.71 -4.11
CA MET A 43 -2.05 -6.31 -3.23
C MET A 43 -1.49 -7.61 -3.79
N GLY A 44 -0.35 -8.02 -3.25
CA GLY A 44 0.16 -9.36 -3.48
C GLY A 44 -0.54 -10.37 -2.57
N ARG A 45 -0.39 -11.66 -2.89
CA ARG A 45 -1.02 -12.74 -2.13
C ARG A 45 -0.66 -12.73 -0.65
N LYS A 46 0.61 -12.55 -0.32
CA LYS A 46 1.05 -12.57 1.09
C LYS A 46 0.43 -11.43 1.90
N THR A 47 0.28 -10.26 1.30
CA THR A 47 -0.40 -9.14 1.94
C THR A 47 -1.87 -9.48 2.16
N PHE A 48 -2.53 -10.08 1.17
CA PHE A 48 -3.90 -10.52 1.31
C PHE A 48 -4.07 -11.50 2.47
N GLU A 49 -3.17 -12.49 2.57
CA GLU A 49 -3.22 -13.48 3.65
C GLU A 49 -2.94 -12.90 5.04
N SER A 50 -2.27 -11.74 5.10
CA SER A 50 -2.01 -11.04 6.36
C SER A 50 -3.20 -10.24 6.87
N LEU A 51 -4.21 -10.01 6.03
CA LEU A 51 -5.41 -9.29 6.43
C LEU A 51 -6.29 -10.18 7.32
N PRO A 52 -7.09 -9.57 8.24
CA PRO A 52 -7.99 -10.35 9.09
C PRO A 52 -9.13 -11.02 8.32
N GLY A 53 -9.26 -10.70 7.03
CA GLY A 53 -10.27 -11.23 6.14
C GLY A 53 -10.51 -10.26 5.01
N VAL A 54 -11.57 -10.48 4.22
CA VAL A 54 -11.95 -9.52 3.18
C VAL A 54 -12.42 -8.24 3.84
N LEU A 55 -11.80 -7.11 3.44
CA LEU A 55 -12.13 -5.80 4.01
C LEU A 55 -13.43 -5.28 3.38
N PRO A 56 -14.46 -4.96 4.18
CA PRO A 56 -15.75 -4.55 3.62
C PRO A 56 -15.66 -3.22 2.89
N GLY A 57 -16.51 -3.07 1.86
CA GLY A 57 -16.63 -1.82 1.11
C GLY A 57 -15.52 -1.58 0.08
N ARG A 58 -14.68 -2.57 -0.17
CA ARG A 58 -13.54 -2.44 -1.10
C ARG A 58 -13.40 -3.70 -1.91
N VAL A 59 -13.16 -3.57 -3.22
CA VAL A 59 -12.89 -4.72 -4.08
C VAL A 59 -11.40 -5.06 -3.98
N HIS A 60 -11.11 -6.32 -3.75
CA HIS A 60 -9.73 -6.80 -3.58
C HIS A 60 -9.20 -7.32 -4.91
N TYR A 61 -8.09 -6.73 -5.37
CA TYR A 61 -7.35 -7.14 -6.56
C TYR A 61 -6.05 -7.76 -6.08
N VAL A 62 -5.91 -9.09 -6.24
CA VAL A 62 -4.77 -9.84 -5.71
C VAL A 62 -3.94 -10.40 -6.84
N LEU A 63 -2.63 -10.09 -6.82
CA LEU A 63 -1.67 -10.61 -7.78
C LEU A 63 -0.91 -11.79 -7.15
N THR A 64 -0.88 -12.93 -7.85
CA THR A 64 -0.10 -14.09 -7.44
C THR A 64 0.40 -14.85 -8.65
N GLY A 65 1.65 -15.32 -8.59
CA GLY A 65 2.19 -16.22 -9.63
C GLY A 65 1.62 -17.64 -9.56
N ASN A 66 0.97 -17.99 -8.45
CA ASN A 66 0.40 -19.32 -8.27
C ASN A 66 -0.99 -19.41 -8.95
N LYS A 67 -1.05 -20.07 -10.11
CA LYS A 67 -2.28 -20.20 -10.88
C LYS A 67 -3.32 -21.10 -10.22
N ASP A 68 -2.91 -21.90 -9.24
CA ASP A 68 -3.81 -22.79 -8.50
C ASP A 68 -4.32 -22.16 -7.20
N TYR A 69 -3.92 -20.92 -6.91
CA TYR A 69 -4.35 -20.22 -5.70
C TYR A 69 -5.87 -19.99 -5.74
N LYS A 70 -6.53 -20.31 -4.64
CA LYS A 70 -7.98 -20.13 -4.49
C LYS A 70 -8.26 -19.03 -3.48
N ALA A 71 -8.97 -18.00 -3.91
CA ALA A 71 -9.36 -16.88 -3.07
C ALA A 71 -10.83 -16.98 -2.68
N PRO A 72 -11.23 -16.29 -1.59
CA PRO A 72 -12.64 -16.19 -1.23
C PRO A 72 -13.47 -15.54 -2.32
N GLU A 73 -14.78 -15.77 -2.27
CA GLU A 73 -15.72 -15.13 -3.19
C GLU A 73 -15.58 -13.61 -3.12
N GLY A 74 -15.64 -12.96 -4.28
CA GLY A 74 -15.55 -11.51 -4.39
C GLY A 74 -14.14 -10.98 -4.54
N VAL A 75 -13.11 -11.83 -4.37
CA VAL A 75 -11.72 -11.43 -4.58
C VAL A 75 -11.33 -11.74 -6.02
N LEU A 76 -10.74 -10.74 -6.69
CA LEU A 76 -10.31 -10.88 -8.08
C LEU A 76 -8.83 -11.25 -8.11
N LEU A 77 -8.51 -12.36 -8.78
CA LEU A 77 -7.14 -12.86 -8.89
C LEU A 77 -6.54 -12.53 -10.25
N PHE A 78 -5.28 -12.13 -10.24
CA PHE A 78 -4.50 -11.87 -11.45
C PHE A 78 -3.13 -12.53 -11.30
N HIS A 79 -2.53 -12.88 -12.44
CA HIS A 79 -1.25 -13.60 -12.45
C HIS A 79 -0.14 -12.77 -13.11
N ASP A 80 -0.46 -11.61 -13.65
CA ASP A 80 0.52 -10.67 -14.21
C ASP A 80 0.04 -9.23 -14.03
N VAL A 81 1.00 -8.31 -14.01
CA VAL A 81 0.73 -6.88 -13.77
C VAL A 81 -0.13 -6.29 -14.88
N LYS A 82 0.13 -6.67 -16.12
CA LYS A 82 -0.60 -6.12 -17.27
C LYS A 82 -2.10 -6.40 -17.19
N SER A 83 -2.47 -7.65 -16.94
CA SER A 83 -3.88 -8.03 -16.80
C SER A 83 -4.55 -7.30 -15.65
N LEU A 84 -3.86 -7.17 -14.52
CA LEU A 84 -4.38 -6.45 -13.37
C LEU A 84 -4.62 -4.98 -13.71
N MET A 85 -3.65 -4.30 -14.31
CA MET A 85 -3.77 -2.89 -14.66
C MET A 85 -4.90 -2.63 -15.66
N GLU A 86 -5.08 -3.53 -16.64
CA GLU A 86 -6.15 -3.40 -17.63
C GLU A 86 -7.54 -3.57 -17.02
N SER A 87 -7.63 -4.21 -15.87
CA SER A 87 -8.90 -4.49 -15.20
C SER A 87 -9.32 -3.40 -14.21
N LEU A 88 -8.45 -2.42 -13.93
CA LEU A 88 -8.75 -1.39 -12.94
C LEU A 88 -9.83 -0.44 -13.45
N PRO A 89 -10.84 -0.12 -12.59
CA PRO A 89 -11.91 0.79 -12.99
C PRO A 89 -11.46 2.25 -12.98
N GLU A 90 -12.31 3.12 -13.50
CA GLU A 90 -12.12 4.55 -13.37
C GLU A 90 -12.12 4.97 -11.89
N GLY A 91 -11.47 6.09 -11.61
CA GLY A 91 -11.34 6.59 -10.25
C GLY A 91 -10.03 6.19 -9.61
N GLU A 92 -9.93 6.40 -8.31
CA GLU A 92 -8.71 6.15 -7.56
C GLU A 92 -8.62 4.69 -7.11
N ASN A 93 -7.46 4.08 -7.34
CA ASN A 93 -7.16 2.69 -6.98
C ASN A 93 -5.92 2.69 -6.08
N PHE A 94 -5.93 1.91 -4.99
CA PHE A 94 -4.87 1.95 -3.98
C PHE A 94 -4.05 0.67 -3.95
N VAL A 95 -2.73 0.80 -4.07
CA VAL A 95 -1.79 -0.31 -3.85
C VAL A 95 -1.44 -0.32 -2.36
N ILE A 96 -1.71 -1.45 -1.70
CA ILE A 96 -1.54 -1.56 -0.25
C ILE A 96 -0.39 -2.49 0.18
N GLY A 97 0.32 -3.08 -0.74
CA GLY A 97 1.51 -3.89 -0.44
C GLY A 97 1.62 -5.17 -1.25
N GLY A 98 2.65 -5.87 -1.10
CA GLY A 98 3.85 -5.57 -0.30
C GLY A 98 4.98 -5.03 -1.15
N GLU A 99 6.21 -5.30 -0.72
CA GLU A 99 7.42 -4.77 -1.35
C GLU A 99 7.43 -4.97 -2.87
N HIS A 100 7.14 -6.18 -3.32
CA HIS A 100 7.12 -6.51 -4.76
C HIS A 100 6.10 -5.66 -5.53
N MET A 101 4.91 -5.49 -4.97
CA MET A 101 3.85 -4.71 -5.60
C MET A 101 4.20 -3.23 -5.65
N TYR A 102 4.79 -2.70 -4.58
CA TYR A 102 5.23 -1.32 -4.56
C TYR A 102 6.27 -1.04 -5.65
N LYS A 103 7.25 -1.93 -5.78
CA LYS A 103 8.29 -1.81 -6.82
C LYS A 103 7.70 -1.88 -8.22
N ALA A 104 6.79 -2.83 -8.44
CA ALA A 104 6.19 -3.05 -9.75
C ALA A 104 5.28 -1.90 -10.18
N LEU A 105 4.55 -1.29 -9.25
CA LEU A 105 3.51 -0.32 -9.57
C LEU A 105 3.89 1.13 -9.32
N LEU A 106 5.00 1.40 -8.63
CA LEU A 106 5.46 2.77 -8.40
C LEU A 106 5.57 3.59 -9.69
N PRO A 107 6.09 3.05 -10.82
CA PRO A 107 6.18 3.81 -12.06
C PRO A 107 4.83 4.30 -12.60
N TYR A 108 3.73 3.68 -12.20
CA TYR A 108 2.39 4.03 -12.68
C TYR A 108 1.60 4.87 -11.69
N ALA A 109 2.13 5.07 -10.48
CA ALA A 109 1.41 5.79 -9.44
C ALA A 109 1.50 7.30 -9.63
N GLY A 110 0.40 8.00 -9.38
CA GLY A 110 0.34 9.45 -9.42
C GLY A 110 0.43 10.09 -8.05
N ALA A 111 0.14 9.35 -6.98
CA ALA A 111 0.19 9.85 -5.62
C ALA A 111 0.69 8.77 -4.65
N LEU A 112 1.37 9.22 -3.61
CA LEU A 112 1.84 8.37 -2.52
C LEU A 112 1.30 8.92 -1.21
N TYR A 113 0.62 8.07 -0.44
CA TYR A 113 0.16 8.39 0.91
C TYR A 113 1.05 7.63 1.88
N ILE A 114 2.03 8.33 2.44
CA ILE A 114 3.08 7.73 3.26
C ILE A 114 2.85 8.04 4.73
N THR A 115 2.93 7.02 5.58
CA THR A 115 3.07 7.21 7.01
C THR A 115 4.53 7.00 7.34
N GLU A 116 5.23 8.08 7.69
CA GLU A 116 6.65 8.04 8.03
C GLU A 116 6.78 7.89 9.54
N VAL A 117 7.26 6.72 9.98
CA VAL A 117 7.47 6.44 11.40
C VAL A 117 8.90 6.84 11.75
N GLU A 118 9.04 7.70 12.75
CA GLU A 118 10.32 8.33 13.09
C GLU A 118 11.22 7.47 13.98
N LYS A 119 10.83 6.23 14.23
CA LYS A 119 11.62 5.30 15.02
C LYS A 119 12.21 4.24 14.09
N PRO A 120 13.54 3.99 14.15
CA PRO A 120 14.14 2.95 13.31
C PRO A 120 13.73 1.56 13.75
N PHE A 121 13.50 0.68 12.78
CA PHE A 121 13.22 -0.73 13.00
C PHE A 121 14.02 -1.54 11.99
N ASP A 122 14.48 -2.72 12.39
CA ASP A 122 15.06 -3.68 11.46
C ASP A 122 13.92 -4.33 10.66
N GLY A 123 14.07 -4.39 9.35
CA GLY A 123 13.09 -5.02 8.50
C GLY A 123 13.75 -5.85 7.42
N ASP A 124 12.96 -6.71 6.77
CA ASP A 124 13.40 -7.51 5.62
C ASP A 124 12.68 -7.14 4.32
N ALA A 125 11.69 -6.24 4.41
CA ALA A 125 11.00 -5.70 3.25
C ALA A 125 11.10 -4.18 3.28
N PHE A 126 11.31 -3.56 2.11
CA PHE A 126 11.58 -2.14 2.01
C PHE A 126 10.76 -1.48 0.93
N PHE A 127 10.35 -0.22 1.17
CA PHE A 127 9.74 0.61 0.15
C PHE A 127 10.81 1.17 -0.79
N PRO A 128 10.54 1.29 -2.09
CA PRO A 128 11.48 1.91 -3.03
C PRO A 128 11.81 3.35 -2.65
N GLU A 129 12.96 3.82 -3.07
CA GLU A 129 13.37 5.20 -2.84
C GLU A 129 12.38 6.18 -3.48
N ILE A 130 11.97 7.20 -2.73
CA ILE A 130 11.13 8.30 -3.22
C ILE A 130 12.07 9.41 -3.67
N ARG A 131 12.25 9.55 -4.99
CA ARG A 131 13.22 10.48 -5.55
C ARG A 131 12.64 11.90 -5.62
N PRO A 132 13.33 12.90 -5.05
CA PRO A 132 12.82 14.28 -5.06
C PRO A 132 12.61 14.87 -6.46
N GLU A 133 13.33 14.38 -7.48
CA GLU A 133 13.15 14.82 -8.86
C GLU A 133 11.85 14.32 -9.48
N ASP A 134 11.25 13.26 -8.92
CA ASP A 134 10.02 12.65 -9.44
C ASP A 134 8.78 13.02 -8.64
N TRP A 135 8.95 13.46 -7.39
CA TRP A 135 7.84 13.63 -6.45
C TRP A 135 7.90 14.95 -5.71
N VAL A 136 6.74 15.54 -5.45
CA VAL A 136 6.61 16.75 -4.63
C VAL A 136 5.69 16.47 -3.45
N VAL A 137 6.08 16.95 -2.26
CA VAL A 137 5.24 16.88 -1.07
C VAL A 137 4.11 17.91 -1.21
N THR A 138 2.87 17.46 -1.13
CA THR A 138 1.69 18.31 -1.23
C THR A 138 0.97 18.49 0.08
N GLU A 139 1.17 17.58 1.05
CA GLU A 139 0.57 17.67 2.36
C GLU A 139 1.45 16.94 3.37
N GLU A 140 1.56 17.50 4.58
CA GLU A 140 2.28 16.85 5.67
C GLU A 140 1.61 17.21 6.98
N THR A 141 1.23 16.19 7.77
CA THR A 141 0.62 16.38 9.08
C THR A 141 1.24 15.40 10.08
N GLU A 142 1.27 15.81 11.35
CA GLU A 142 1.77 14.91 12.39
C GLU A 142 0.70 13.94 12.84
N GLY A 143 1.11 12.71 13.16
CA GLY A 143 0.23 11.70 13.73
C GLY A 143 0.17 11.79 15.24
N GLU A 144 -0.78 11.04 15.80
CA GLU A 144 -1.02 10.99 17.24
C GLU A 144 -0.68 9.61 17.78
N GLY A 145 -0.27 9.54 19.06
CA GLY A 145 0.03 8.29 19.74
C GLY A 145 1.43 8.26 20.32
N ASN A 146 1.83 7.10 20.86
CA ASN A 146 3.09 6.93 21.57
C ASN A 146 4.31 6.81 20.64
N ILE A 147 4.10 6.45 19.38
CA ILE A 147 5.19 6.33 18.42
C ILE A 147 5.13 7.55 17.49
N PRO A 148 6.18 8.40 17.48
CA PRO A 148 6.19 9.57 16.58
C PRO A 148 6.08 9.15 15.12
N HIS A 149 5.17 9.75 14.39
CA HIS A 149 4.99 9.51 12.96
C HIS A 149 4.34 10.71 12.30
N ARG A 150 4.49 10.80 10.98
CA ARG A 150 3.90 11.86 10.18
C ARG A 150 3.21 11.26 8.97
N PHE A 151 2.13 11.90 8.54
CA PHE A 151 1.44 11.54 7.30
C PHE A 151 1.90 12.51 6.22
N ILE A 152 2.48 11.96 5.14
CA ILE A 152 3.04 12.76 4.05
C ILE A 152 2.38 12.31 2.75
N THR A 153 1.83 13.27 2.00
CA THR A 153 1.27 13.00 0.68
C THR A 153 2.21 13.55 -0.38
N TYR A 154 2.58 12.70 -1.32
CA TYR A 154 3.40 13.08 -2.47
C TYR A 154 2.56 12.99 -3.74
N HIS A 155 2.80 13.90 -4.66
CA HIS A 155 2.27 13.82 -6.01
C HIS A 155 3.40 13.79 -7.01
N ARG A 156 3.21 13.08 -8.11
CA ARG A 156 4.20 13.01 -9.17
C ARG A 156 4.36 14.38 -9.83
N LYS A 157 5.61 14.77 -10.07
CA LYS A 157 5.93 16.01 -10.77
C LYS A 157 5.52 15.99 -12.24
#